data_d7f2152dd909e0fa5da0973a468a4744
#
_entry.id   d7f2152dd909e0fa5da0973a468a4744
#
_cell.length_a   1.000
_cell.length_b   1.000
_cell.length_c   1.000
_cell.angle_alpha   90.00
_cell.angle_beta   90.00
_cell.angle_gamma   90.00
#
_symmetry.space_group_name_H-M   'P 1'
#
loop_
_entity.id
_entity.type
_entity.pdbx_description
1 polymer ?
#
loop_
_entity_poly.entity_id
_entity_poly.type
_entity_poly.pdbx_seq_one_letter_code
_entity_poly.pdbx_strand_id
1 'polypeptide(L)'
;MVPMARSLRSRGFATETSGMRLNVDCTQELLPRLEDRLARAAEWYERPVAIVGWSRGGTLGKILALRRPDLVAGLVTIVSPNVDPWATRGLVTIEADLLTRARGRGLRGVIGADCIHGDCGRMVTELMAEPFPNNIPYVALYSPQDRVVQPSACLDPQARLIEIHASHGGIGFKRRVLKLVGDELVALGPQDFVKVHSDMQKDVSR
;
A
#
# COMPACT_ATOMS: atom_id res chain seq x y z
N MET A 1 2.13 -6.70 7.67
CA MET A 1 3.26 -5.74 7.50
C MET A 1 4.18 -5.56 8.72
N VAL A 2 3.92 -6.22 9.87
CA VAL A 2 4.79 -6.10 11.07
C VAL A 2 6.27 -6.40 10.80
N PRO A 3 6.66 -7.47 10.05
CA PRO A 3 8.07 -7.72 9.77
C PRO A 3 8.73 -6.61 8.94
N MET A 4 8.01 -6.00 7.99
CA MET A 4 8.49 -4.88 7.19
C MET A 4 8.75 -3.66 8.08
N ALA A 5 7.78 -3.25 8.88
CA ALA A 5 7.94 -2.12 9.80
C ALA A 5 9.12 -2.33 10.77
N ARG A 6 9.26 -3.56 11.31
CA ARG A 6 10.41 -3.89 12.17
C ARG A 6 11.75 -3.78 11.43
N SER A 7 11.81 -4.31 10.20
CA SER A 7 13.02 -4.22 9.36
C SER A 7 13.37 -2.77 9.03
N LEU A 8 12.39 -1.94 8.72
CA LEU A 8 12.63 -0.52 8.44
C LEU A 8 13.07 0.24 9.69
N ARG A 9 12.45 0.00 10.84
CA ARG A 9 12.87 0.59 12.12
C ARG A 9 14.31 0.23 12.49
N SER A 10 14.72 -1.02 12.27
CA SER A 10 16.12 -1.43 12.52
C SER A 10 17.14 -0.74 11.61
N ARG A 11 16.68 -0.09 10.55
CA ARG A 11 17.46 0.74 9.63
C ARG A 11 17.34 2.25 9.89
N GLY A 12 16.66 2.65 10.97
CA GLY A 12 16.49 4.04 11.37
C GLY A 12 15.28 4.76 10.77
N PHE A 13 14.40 4.06 10.02
CA PHE A 13 13.17 4.68 9.53
C PHE A 13 12.12 4.81 10.63
N ALA A 14 11.54 6.00 10.77
CA ALA A 14 10.28 6.16 11.47
C ALA A 14 9.17 5.46 10.69
N THR A 15 8.35 4.64 11.32
CA THR A 15 7.30 3.89 10.61
C THR A 15 5.98 3.97 11.33
N GLU A 16 4.97 4.39 10.58
CA GLU A 16 3.57 4.34 10.97
C GLU A 16 2.84 3.19 10.27
N THR A 17 1.80 2.67 10.89
CA THR A 17 0.93 1.68 10.26
C THR A 17 -0.35 2.35 9.78
N SER A 18 -0.95 1.83 8.71
CA SER A 18 -2.23 2.33 8.18
C SER A 18 -3.41 2.18 9.16
N GLY A 19 -3.26 1.39 10.22
CA GLY A 19 -4.36 1.06 11.15
C GLY A 19 -5.36 0.04 10.60
N MET A 20 -5.20 -0.43 9.36
CA MET A 20 -6.01 -1.50 8.81
C MET A 20 -5.70 -2.82 9.52
N ARG A 21 -6.71 -3.44 10.13
CA ARG A 21 -6.58 -4.77 10.77
C ARG A 21 -6.73 -5.89 9.76
N LEU A 22 -7.81 -5.83 8.98
CA LEU A 22 -8.10 -6.73 7.86
C LEU A 22 -8.24 -5.86 6.62
N ASN A 23 -7.63 -6.28 5.52
CA ASN A 23 -7.66 -5.51 4.27
C ASN A 23 -8.91 -5.85 3.44
N VAL A 24 -10.06 -5.83 4.08
CA VAL A 24 -11.37 -6.19 3.52
C VAL A 24 -12.41 -5.08 3.61
N ASP A 25 -12.00 -3.90 4.08
CA ASP A 25 -12.90 -2.75 4.20
C ASP A 25 -13.31 -2.21 2.82
N CYS A 26 -14.52 -1.66 2.71
CA CYS A 26 -14.95 -0.93 1.51
C CYS A 26 -13.98 0.21 1.21
N THR A 27 -13.49 0.32 -0.04
CA THR A 27 -12.47 1.32 -0.41
C THR A 27 -12.99 2.75 -0.19
N GLN A 28 -14.22 3.04 -0.58
CA GLN A 28 -14.84 4.35 -0.43
C GLN A 28 -14.95 4.78 1.05
N GLU A 29 -15.25 3.84 1.94
CA GLU A 29 -15.34 4.10 3.39
C GLU A 29 -13.94 4.19 4.05
N LEU A 30 -12.96 3.52 3.47
CA LEU A 30 -11.61 3.43 4.01
C LEU A 30 -10.73 4.63 3.63
N LEU A 31 -10.87 5.14 2.40
CA LEU A 31 -10.00 6.21 1.88
C LEU A 31 -9.96 7.46 2.76
N PRO A 32 -11.08 8.03 3.24
CA PRO A 32 -11.03 9.21 4.11
C PRO A 32 -10.22 8.97 5.39
N ARG A 33 -10.35 7.79 5.98
CA ARG A 33 -9.60 7.39 7.19
C ARG A 33 -8.10 7.25 6.93
N LEU A 34 -7.72 6.78 5.75
CA LEU A 34 -6.31 6.67 5.35
C LEU A 34 -5.73 8.04 5.02
N GLU A 35 -6.49 8.94 4.38
CA GLU A 35 -6.09 10.32 4.12
C GLU A 35 -5.86 11.08 5.42
N ASP A 36 -6.77 11.00 6.38
CA ASP A 36 -6.60 11.59 7.71
C ASP A 36 -5.35 11.08 8.40
N ARG A 37 -5.08 9.77 8.29
CA ARG A 37 -3.89 9.19 8.90
C ARG A 37 -2.61 9.63 8.21
N LEU A 38 -2.63 9.72 6.88
CA LEU A 38 -1.52 10.25 6.09
C LEU A 38 -1.24 11.72 6.47
N ALA A 39 -2.28 12.54 6.57
CA ALA A 39 -2.16 13.95 6.95
C ALA A 39 -1.55 14.10 8.35
N ARG A 40 -2.06 13.35 9.33
CA ARG A 40 -1.48 13.36 10.69
C ARG A 40 -0.02 12.91 10.72
N ALA A 41 0.35 11.91 9.92
CA ALA A 41 1.74 11.49 9.84
C ALA A 41 2.63 12.56 9.22
N ALA A 42 2.20 13.18 8.12
CA ALA A 42 2.94 14.26 7.48
C ALA A 42 3.08 15.49 8.39
N GLU A 43 2.03 15.85 9.13
CA GLU A 43 2.05 16.92 10.15
C GLU A 43 3.01 16.58 11.29
N TRP A 44 2.94 15.35 11.84
CA TRP A 44 3.82 14.91 12.93
C TRP A 44 5.30 14.96 12.57
N TYR A 45 5.62 14.55 11.34
CA TYR A 45 7.00 14.56 10.85
C TYR A 45 7.39 15.86 10.15
N GLU A 46 6.48 16.84 10.08
CA GLU A 46 6.64 18.15 9.41
C GLU A 46 7.13 18.04 7.96
N ARG A 47 6.72 16.94 7.27
CA ARG A 47 7.11 16.66 5.87
C ARG A 47 6.24 15.59 5.23
N PRO A 48 6.18 15.50 3.89
CA PRO A 48 5.57 14.38 3.20
C PRO A 48 6.21 13.05 3.60
N VAL A 49 5.45 11.96 3.59
CA VAL A 49 5.90 10.63 4.01
C VAL A 49 5.90 9.63 2.85
N ALA A 50 6.83 8.69 2.87
CA ALA A 50 6.83 7.60 1.89
C ALA A 50 5.80 6.52 2.27
N ILE A 51 5.09 6.00 1.27
CA ILE A 51 4.11 4.93 1.43
C ILE A 51 4.73 3.60 0.98
N VAL A 52 4.64 2.58 1.82
CA VAL A 52 4.96 1.20 1.46
C VAL A 52 3.69 0.36 1.54
N GLY A 53 3.24 -0.14 0.41
CA GLY A 53 2.02 -0.92 0.30
C GLY A 53 2.24 -2.32 -0.26
N TRP A 54 1.61 -3.34 0.34
CA TRP A 54 1.63 -4.72 -0.12
C TRP A 54 0.24 -5.14 -0.61
N SER A 55 0.19 -5.78 -1.79
CA SER A 55 -1.07 -6.24 -2.38
C SER A 55 -2.06 -5.07 -2.51
N ARG A 56 -3.33 -5.23 -2.15
CA ARG A 56 -4.31 -4.14 -2.12
C ARG A 56 -3.84 -2.90 -1.33
N GLY A 57 -2.96 -3.07 -0.33
CA GLY A 57 -2.39 -1.93 0.39
C GLY A 57 -1.53 -1.02 -0.50
N GLY A 58 -0.88 -1.57 -1.54
CA GLY A 58 -0.17 -0.76 -2.53
C GLY A 58 -1.12 -0.04 -3.50
N THR A 59 -2.21 -0.69 -3.91
CA THR A 59 -3.28 -0.03 -4.69
C THR A 59 -3.85 1.17 -3.93
N LEU A 60 -4.16 0.99 -2.64
CA LEU A 60 -4.62 2.09 -1.78
C LEU A 60 -3.54 3.18 -1.63
N GLY A 61 -2.27 2.79 -1.55
CA GLY A 61 -1.14 3.72 -1.51
C GLY A 61 -1.02 4.56 -2.79
N LYS A 62 -1.24 3.94 -3.96
CA LYS A 62 -1.27 4.66 -5.25
C LYS A 62 -2.43 5.66 -5.27
N ILE A 63 -3.62 5.26 -4.86
CA ILE A 63 -4.78 6.16 -4.78
C ILE A 63 -4.51 7.33 -3.82
N LEU A 64 -3.89 7.09 -2.67
CA LEU A 64 -3.52 8.16 -1.74
C LEU A 64 -2.52 9.15 -2.36
N ALA A 65 -1.52 8.65 -3.10
CA ALA A 65 -0.55 9.51 -3.79
C ALA A 65 -1.20 10.36 -4.89
N LEU A 66 -2.19 9.80 -5.60
CA LEU A 66 -2.96 10.53 -6.61
C LEU A 66 -3.85 11.63 -5.97
N ARG A 67 -4.49 11.32 -4.86
CA ARG A 67 -5.42 12.26 -4.19
C ARG A 67 -4.72 13.29 -3.30
N ARG A 68 -3.59 12.95 -2.71
CA ARG A 68 -2.84 13.80 -1.79
C ARG A 68 -1.35 13.81 -2.13
N PRO A 69 -1.01 14.26 -3.34
CA PRO A 69 0.39 14.34 -3.78
C PRO A 69 1.24 15.26 -2.90
N ASP A 70 0.61 16.22 -2.23
CA ASP A 70 1.22 17.13 -1.26
C ASP A 70 1.77 16.43 -0.01
N LEU A 71 1.24 15.26 0.35
CA LEU A 71 1.59 14.52 1.56
C LEU A 71 2.48 13.30 1.30
N VAL A 72 2.77 12.97 0.04
CA VAL A 72 3.49 11.75 -0.33
C VAL A 72 4.85 12.07 -0.90
N ALA A 73 5.90 11.62 -0.23
CA ALA A 73 7.30 11.78 -0.65
C ALA A 73 7.78 10.68 -1.62
N GLY A 74 7.08 9.55 -1.67
CA GLY A 74 7.40 8.43 -2.54
C GLY A 74 6.48 7.24 -2.29
N LEU A 75 6.39 6.35 -3.27
CA LEU A 75 5.55 5.16 -3.23
C LEU A 75 6.36 3.91 -3.57
N VAL A 76 6.31 2.90 -2.70
CA VAL A 76 6.81 1.55 -2.98
C VAL A 76 5.65 0.57 -2.89
N THR A 77 5.26 -0.03 -3.99
CA THR A 77 4.24 -1.08 -4.03
C THR A 77 4.88 -2.46 -4.16
N ILE A 78 4.30 -3.45 -3.49
CA ILE A 78 4.84 -4.81 -3.44
C ILE A 78 3.74 -5.78 -3.85
N VAL A 79 3.90 -6.42 -5.00
CA VAL A 79 2.93 -7.34 -5.64
C VAL A 79 1.50 -6.82 -5.54
N SER A 80 1.35 -5.57 -5.93
CA SER A 80 0.09 -4.83 -5.87
C SER A 80 -0.53 -4.75 -7.25
N PRO A 81 -1.84 -4.94 -7.39
CA PRO A 81 -2.52 -4.79 -8.67
C PRO A 81 -2.71 -3.29 -8.99
N ASN A 82 -1.63 -2.68 -9.56
CA ASN A 82 -1.53 -1.23 -9.78
C ASN A 82 -2.15 -0.77 -11.10
N VAL A 83 -2.36 -1.69 -12.05
CA VAL A 83 -2.97 -1.41 -13.37
C VAL A 83 -4.43 -1.87 -13.39
N ASP A 84 -4.69 -3.07 -12.88
CA ASP A 84 -6.03 -3.63 -12.77
C ASP A 84 -6.26 -4.07 -11.30
N PRO A 85 -6.99 -3.27 -10.51
CA PRO A 85 -7.21 -3.54 -9.09
C PRO A 85 -7.97 -4.85 -8.81
N TRP A 86 -8.61 -5.41 -9.83
CA TRP A 86 -9.42 -6.63 -9.74
C TRP A 86 -8.73 -7.89 -10.28
N ALA A 87 -7.52 -7.77 -10.84
CA ALA A 87 -6.76 -8.89 -11.39
C ALA A 87 -6.15 -9.78 -10.29
N THR A 88 -7.01 -10.37 -9.48
CA THR A 88 -6.68 -11.34 -8.43
C THR A 88 -7.18 -12.74 -8.78
N ARG A 89 -6.58 -13.78 -8.20
CA ARG A 89 -6.89 -15.19 -8.47
C ARG A 89 -7.08 -16.00 -7.18
N GLY A 90 -7.75 -17.12 -7.31
CA GLY A 90 -7.81 -18.15 -6.28
C GLY A 90 -8.62 -17.74 -5.05
N LEU A 91 -8.06 -17.99 -3.86
CA LEU A 91 -8.76 -17.79 -2.58
C LEU A 91 -9.26 -16.36 -2.37
N VAL A 92 -8.58 -15.35 -2.91
CA VAL A 92 -9.00 -13.95 -2.78
C VAL A 92 -10.32 -13.68 -3.48
N THR A 93 -10.58 -14.31 -4.62
CA THR A 93 -11.88 -14.21 -5.32
C THR A 93 -13.00 -14.86 -4.52
N ILE A 94 -12.72 -16.01 -3.90
CA ILE A 94 -13.68 -16.71 -3.03
C ILE A 94 -13.97 -15.90 -1.76
N GLU A 95 -12.93 -15.33 -1.16
CA GLU A 95 -13.06 -14.49 0.03
C GLU A 95 -13.87 -13.22 -0.28
N ALA A 96 -13.62 -12.56 -1.41
CA ALA A 96 -14.39 -11.42 -1.86
C ALA A 96 -15.87 -11.76 -2.08
N ASP A 97 -16.18 -12.91 -2.68
CA ASP A 97 -17.55 -13.41 -2.84
C ASP A 97 -18.25 -13.67 -1.51
N LEU A 98 -17.54 -14.28 -0.55
CA LEU A 98 -18.09 -14.55 0.78
C LEU A 98 -18.38 -13.26 1.54
N LEU A 99 -17.46 -12.29 1.49
CA LEU A 99 -17.64 -10.98 2.10
C LEU A 99 -18.79 -10.19 1.45
N THR A 100 -18.93 -10.26 0.13
CA THR A 100 -20.04 -9.65 -0.59
C THR A 100 -21.39 -10.20 -0.12
N ARG A 101 -21.49 -11.53 0.06
CA ARG A 101 -22.71 -12.16 0.61
C ARG A 101 -22.95 -11.77 2.07
N ALA A 102 -21.90 -11.66 2.89
CA ALA A 102 -22.01 -11.23 4.28
C ALA A 102 -22.46 -9.77 4.38
N ARG A 103 -21.96 -8.87 3.50
CA ARG A 103 -22.44 -7.49 3.42
C ARG A 103 -23.92 -7.42 3.02
N GLY A 104 -24.35 -8.23 2.07
CA GLY A 104 -25.77 -8.36 1.68
C GLY A 104 -26.68 -8.83 2.83
N ARG A 105 -26.11 -9.45 3.88
CA ARG A 105 -26.81 -9.85 5.11
C ARG A 105 -26.65 -8.84 6.26
N GLY A 106 -26.13 -7.64 6.01
CA GLY A 106 -26.07 -6.55 6.98
C GLY A 106 -24.71 -6.31 7.62
N LEU A 107 -23.64 -7.06 7.25
CA LEU A 107 -22.27 -6.77 7.71
C LEU A 107 -21.78 -5.50 7.04
N ARG A 108 -21.60 -4.42 7.79
CA ARG A 108 -21.17 -3.11 7.27
C ARG A 108 -19.64 -2.99 7.25
N GLY A 109 -19.13 -2.06 6.42
CA GLY A 109 -17.72 -1.71 6.39
C GLY A 109 -16.82 -2.64 5.56
N VAL A 110 -17.31 -3.79 5.10
CA VAL A 110 -16.54 -4.74 4.28
C VAL A 110 -16.80 -4.57 2.79
N ILE A 111 -15.92 -5.13 1.97
CA ILE A 111 -16.08 -5.20 0.51
C ILE A 111 -17.44 -5.83 0.18
N GLY A 112 -18.18 -5.21 -0.73
CA GLY A 112 -19.46 -5.69 -1.24
C GLY A 112 -19.49 -5.67 -2.76
N ALA A 113 -20.63 -6.06 -3.35
CA ALA A 113 -20.81 -6.07 -4.81
C ALA A 113 -20.53 -4.70 -5.45
N ASP A 114 -20.94 -3.62 -4.79
CA ASP A 114 -20.68 -2.25 -5.23
C ASP A 114 -19.18 -1.91 -5.27
N CYS A 115 -18.39 -2.48 -4.38
CA CYS A 115 -16.93 -2.27 -4.38
C CYS A 115 -16.23 -2.92 -5.58
N ILE A 116 -16.88 -3.89 -6.25
CA ILE A 116 -16.30 -4.63 -7.39
C ILE A 116 -16.95 -4.18 -8.70
N HIS A 117 -18.28 -4.09 -8.73
CA HIS A 117 -19.07 -3.90 -9.95
C HIS A 117 -19.89 -2.60 -9.98
N GLY A 118 -19.96 -1.87 -8.88
CA GLY A 118 -20.73 -0.65 -8.75
C GLY A 118 -19.90 0.63 -8.77
N ASP A 119 -20.44 1.69 -8.19
CA ASP A 119 -19.83 3.04 -8.19
C ASP A 119 -18.49 3.09 -7.48
N CYS A 120 -18.37 2.37 -6.35
CA CYS A 120 -17.10 2.27 -5.63
C CYS A 120 -16.01 1.62 -6.49
N GLY A 121 -16.35 0.53 -7.20
CA GLY A 121 -15.43 -0.15 -8.12
C GLY A 121 -15.00 0.71 -9.29
N ARG A 122 -15.95 1.43 -9.90
CA ARG A 122 -15.67 2.39 -10.98
C ARG A 122 -14.75 3.51 -10.51
N MET A 123 -15.05 4.14 -9.38
CA MET A 123 -14.20 5.17 -8.78
C MET A 123 -12.75 4.69 -8.60
N VAL A 124 -12.54 3.47 -8.09
CA VAL A 124 -11.19 2.91 -7.93
C VAL A 124 -10.49 2.75 -9.28
N THR A 125 -11.19 2.22 -10.27
CA THR A 125 -10.63 2.00 -11.61
C THR A 125 -10.28 3.33 -12.29
N GLU A 126 -11.14 4.32 -12.20
CA GLU A 126 -10.93 5.67 -12.76
C GLU A 126 -9.72 6.35 -12.10
N LEU A 127 -9.66 6.38 -10.76
CA LEU A 127 -8.51 6.93 -10.03
C LEU A 127 -7.20 6.22 -10.38
N MET A 128 -7.22 4.90 -10.55
CA MET A 128 -6.01 4.14 -10.89
C MET A 128 -5.53 4.39 -12.31
N ALA A 129 -6.40 4.86 -13.20
CA ALA A 129 -6.08 5.22 -14.58
C ALA A 129 -5.52 6.65 -14.72
N GLU A 130 -5.62 7.49 -13.69
CA GLU A 130 -5.08 8.83 -13.70
C GLU A 130 -3.55 8.83 -13.84
N PRO A 131 -2.96 9.84 -14.51
CA PRO A 131 -1.51 10.01 -14.56
C PRO A 131 -0.92 10.15 -13.16
N PHE A 132 0.09 9.32 -12.84
CA PHE A 132 0.77 9.42 -11.56
C PHE A 132 1.63 10.70 -11.49
N PRO A 133 1.66 11.43 -10.35
CA PRO A 133 2.41 12.67 -10.22
C PRO A 133 3.91 12.49 -10.49
N ASN A 134 4.46 13.23 -11.44
CA ASN A 134 5.85 13.09 -11.89
C ASN A 134 6.88 13.48 -10.81
N ASN A 135 6.47 14.25 -9.80
CA ASN A 135 7.31 14.67 -8.69
C ASN A 135 7.37 13.65 -7.55
N ILE A 136 6.59 12.57 -7.62
CA ILE A 136 6.58 11.51 -6.61
C ILE A 136 7.31 10.28 -7.18
N PRO A 137 8.47 9.91 -6.65
CA PRO A 137 9.13 8.67 -7.04
C PRO A 137 8.24 7.46 -6.77
N TYR A 138 8.08 6.59 -7.77
CA TYR A 138 7.23 5.42 -7.71
C TYR A 138 7.98 4.15 -8.11
N VAL A 139 8.00 3.17 -7.21
CA VAL A 139 8.63 1.85 -7.43
C VAL A 139 7.59 0.76 -7.24
N ALA A 140 7.51 -0.16 -8.19
CA ALA A 140 6.63 -1.32 -8.11
C ALA A 140 7.44 -2.62 -8.15
N LEU A 141 7.40 -3.37 -7.05
CA LEU A 141 7.97 -4.70 -6.95
C LEU A 141 6.93 -5.72 -7.42
N TYR A 142 7.26 -6.55 -8.39
CA TYR A 142 6.39 -7.62 -8.90
C TYR A 142 7.07 -8.98 -8.85
N SER A 143 6.29 -10.05 -8.82
CA SER A 143 6.82 -11.41 -8.81
C SER A 143 6.12 -12.29 -9.84
N PRO A 144 6.86 -12.89 -10.80
CA PRO A 144 6.28 -13.90 -11.69
C PRO A 144 5.76 -15.15 -10.95
N GLN A 145 6.21 -15.37 -9.73
CA GLN A 145 5.79 -16.50 -8.89
C GLN A 145 4.55 -16.20 -8.04
N ASP A 146 3.98 -15.00 -8.15
CA ASP A 146 2.76 -14.63 -7.44
C ASP A 146 1.56 -15.36 -8.06
N ARG A 147 0.82 -16.10 -7.22
CA ARG A 147 -0.38 -16.85 -7.63
C ARG A 147 -1.68 -16.19 -7.16
N VAL A 148 -1.57 -15.06 -6.46
CA VAL A 148 -2.71 -14.32 -5.92
C VAL A 148 -3.02 -13.11 -6.80
N VAL A 149 -2.03 -12.24 -7.02
CA VAL A 149 -2.13 -11.11 -7.95
C VAL A 149 -1.49 -11.52 -9.27
N GLN A 150 -2.17 -11.24 -10.38
CA GLN A 150 -1.59 -11.47 -11.70
C GLN A 150 -0.36 -10.58 -11.88
N PRO A 151 0.83 -11.11 -12.26
CA PRO A 151 2.02 -10.31 -12.41
C PRO A 151 1.84 -9.11 -13.35
N SER A 152 1.08 -9.27 -14.44
CA SER A 152 0.76 -8.21 -15.39
C SER A 152 0.03 -7.02 -14.76
N ALA A 153 -0.79 -7.26 -13.75
CA ALA A 153 -1.49 -6.20 -13.03
C ALA A 153 -0.57 -5.35 -12.14
N CYS A 154 0.63 -5.84 -11.84
CA CYS A 154 1.63 -5.10 -11.09
C CYS A 154 2.52 -4.22 -11.99
N LEU A 155 2.53 -4.44 -13.30
CA LEU A 155 3.43 -3.79 -14.26
C LEU A 155 2.90 -2.42 -14.67
N ASP A 156 2.87 -1.49 -13.73
CA ASP A 156 2.47 -0.11 -13.98
C ASP A 156 3.56 0.62 -14.78
N PRO A 157 3.27 1.10 -16.01
CA PRO A 157 4.27 1.80 -16.83
C PRO A 157 4.74 3.13 -16.23
N GLN A 158 4.03 3.65 -15.25
CA GLN A 158 4.40 4.88 -14.53
C GLN A 158 5.36 4.63 -13.37
N ALA A 159 5.62 3.35 -13.03
CA ALA A 159 6.51 2.95 -11.95
C ALA A 159 7.87 2.47 -12.48
N ARG A 160 8.92 2.64 -11.70
CA ARG A 160 10.14 1.86 -11.89
C ARG A 160 9.89 0.42 -11.41
N LEU A 161 9.95 -0.52 -12.33
CA LEU A 161 9.60 -1.92 -12.08
C LEU A 161 10.81 -2.70 -11.56
N ILE A 162 10.62 -3.49 -10.51
CA ILE A 162 11.64 -4.38 -9.95
C ILE A 162 11.07 -5.79 -9.81
N GLU A 163 11.70 -6.75 -10.47
CA GLU A 163 11.33 -8.15 -10.34
C GLU A 163 11.88 -8.74 -9.03
N ILE A 164 11.02 -9.47 -8.31
CA ILE A 164 11.38 -10.23 -7.13
C ILE A 164 10.91 -11.68 -7.27
N HIS A 165 11.62 -12.62 -6.65
CA HIS A 165 11.26 -14.04 -6.66
C HIS A 165 10.68 -14.46 -5.31
N ALA A 166 9.36 -14.35 -5.17
CA ALA A 166 8.66 -14.71 -3.94
C ALA A 166 7.18 -15.05 -4.21
N SER A 167 6.63 -15.98 -3.44
CA SER A 167 5.18 -16.18 -3.39
C SER A 167 4.50 -15.00 -2.68
N HIS A 168 3.23 -14.74 -2.98
CA HIS A 168 2.48 -13.61 -2.41
C HIS A 168 2.60 -13.49 -0.88
N GLY A 169 2.28 -14.56 -0.14
CA GLY A 169 2.37 -14.58 1.32
C GLY A 169 3.80 -14.58 1.88
N GLY A 170 4.78 -15.08 1.11
CA GLY A 170 6.17 -15.20 1.56
C GLY A 170 6.96 -13.88 1.52
N ILE A 171 6.48 -12.90 0.77
CA ILE A 171 7.17 -11.61 0.55
C ILE A 171 7.48 -10.89 1.85
N GLY A 172 6.50 -10.81 2.76
CA GLY A 172 6.63 -10.11 4.03
C GLY A 172 7.70 -10.66 4.98
N PHE A 173 8.23 -11.85 4.71
CA PHE A 173 9.23 -12.55 5.53
C PHE A 173 10.58 -12.73 4.83
N LYS A 174 10.68 -12.49 3.52
CA LYS A 174 11.95 -12.65 2.79
C LYS A 174 12.89 -11.48 3.08
N ARG A 175 14.00 -11.75 3.77
CA ARG A 175 15.03 -10.76 4.12
C ARG A 175 15.50 -9.95 2.92
N ARG A 176 15.64 -10.58 1.74
CA ARG A 176 16.02 -9.90 0.49
C ARG A 176 15.02 -8.83 0.08
N VAL A 177 13.72 -9.12 0.20
CA VAL A 177 12.67 -8.16 -0.14
C VAL A 177 12.62 -7.03 0.90
N LEU A 178 12.72 -7.36 2.19
CA LEU A 178 12.77 -6.37 3.27
C LEU A 178 13.96 -5.41 3.09
N LYS A 179 15.14 -5.97 2.75
CA LYS A 179 16.33 -5.17 2.47
C LYS A 179 16.10 -4.27 1.24
N LEU A 180 15.63 -4.83 0.13
CA LEU A 180 15.38 -4.12 -1.10
C LEU A 180 14.44 -2.94 -0.89
N VAL A 181 13.31 -3.13 -0.21
CA VAL A 181 12.36 -2.04 0.09
C VAL A 181 13.06 -0.93 0.89
N GLY A 182 13.88 -1.27 1.85
CA GLY A 182 14.63 -0.27 2.61
C GLY A 182 15.68 0.46 1.76
N ASP A 183 16.35 -0.24 0.83
CA ASP A 183 17.32 0.38 -0.10
C ASP A 183 16.59 1.35 -1.06
N GLU A 184 15.41 0.95 -1.56
CA GLU A 184 14.58 1.80 -2.40
C GLU A 184 14.12 3.06 -1.65
N LEU A 185 13.66 2.92 -0.41
CA LEU A 185 13.25 4.08 0.40
C LEU A 185 14.40 5.06 0.63
N VAL A 186 15.64 4.57 0.81
CA VAL A 186 16.82 5.44 0.89
C VAL A 186 17.05 6.16 -0.44
N ALA A 187 16.86 5.48 -1.57
CA ALA A 187 17.05 6.06 -2.89
C ALA A 187 15.96 7.08 -3.28
N LEU A 188 14.76 6.97 -2.71
CA LEU A 188 13.63 7.86 -3.00
C LEU A 188 13.71 9.22 -2.32
N GLY A 189 14.50 9.36 -1.27
CA GLY A 189 14.50 10.57 -0.47
C GLY A 189 15.87 11.17 -0.22
N PRO A 190 15.95 12.44 0.18
CA PRO A 190 17.17 13.00 0.74
C PRO A 190 17.56 12.20 1.98
N GLN A 191 18.88 12.10 2.25
CA GLN A 191 19.45 11.27 3.32
C GLN A 191 18.92 11.57 4.74
N ASP A 192 18.10 12.60 4.90
CA ASP A 192 17.46 13.02 6.14
C ASP A 192 16.30 12.11 6.61
N PHE A 193 15.85 11.14 5.80
CA PHE A 193 14.85 10.16 6.23
C PHE A 193 15.36 9.22 7.37
N VAL A 194 16.65 9.21 7.64
CA VAL A 194 17.29 8.24 8.52
C VAL A 194 17.51 8.72 9.96
N LYS A 195 17.38 10.02 10.23
CA LYS A 195 17.61 10.54 11.60
C LYS A 195 16.30 10.74 12.37
N VAL A 196 15.83 9.69 13.00
CA VAL A 196 14.92 9.82 14.14
C VAL A 196 15.80 10.11 15.36
N HIS A 197 15.61 11.25 16.00
CA HIS A 197 16.20 11.51 17.30
C HIS A 197 15.75 10.40 18.27
N SER A 198 16.71 9.79 18.96
CA SER A 198 16.50 8.70 19.93
C SER A 198 15.56 9.08 21.10
N ASP A 199 15.17 10.32 21.20
CA ASP A 199 14.37 10.85 22.30
C ASP A 199 12.85 10.77 22.09
N MET A 200 12.38 10.60 20.83
CA MET A 200 10.93 10.55 20.54
C MET A 200 10.31 9.15 20.70
N GLN A 201 11.10 8.14 20.96
CA GLN A 201 10.62 6.75 21.06
C GLN A 201 9.96 6.41 22.41
N LYS A 202 10.05 7.30 23.40
CA LYS A 202 9.51 7.07 24.76
C LYS A 202 8.05 7.46 24.96
N ASP A 203 7.46 8.28 24.09
CA ASP A 203 6.09 8.78 24.31
C ASP A 203 4.99 8.00 23.57
N VAL A 204 5.31 7.03 22.73
CA VAL A 204 4.31 6.26 21.95
C VAL A 204 3.87 4.95 22.66
N SER A 205 4.40 4.68 23.85
CA SER A 205 4.08 3.47 24.64
C SER A 205 3.24 3.75 25.89
N ARG A 206 2.51 4.88 25.91
CA ARG A 206 1.50 5.17 26.93
C ARG A 206 0.11 5.27 26.37
#